data_24b78ffd68d75f8948b5dc0c964ffe3e
#
_entry.id   24b78ffd68d75f8948b5dc0c964ffe3e
#
_cell.length_a   1.000
_cell.length_b   1.000
_cell.length_c   1.000
_cell.angle_alpha   90.00
_cell.angle_beta   90.00
_cell.angle_gamma   90.00
#
_symmetry.space_group_name_H-M   'P 1'
#
loop_
_entity.id
_entity.type
_entity.pdbx_description
1 polymer ?
#
loop_
_entity_poly.entity_id
_entity_poly.type
_entity_poly.pdbx_seq_one_letter_code
_entity_poly.pdbx_strand_id
1 'polypeptide(L)'
;MKGVITIKNNNDRHPLDKIEKWLVFTGYAAFVWSTLFGLIHIYWAAGGTLGFEGKTMGEVLFIINLVAIALCIISAFTALALVQAWGRRFPSWLLLTSAWGACVVLGLRGGVGIIQSLLESESLSLLLVIVEPFFLLGGILYGLLAFLYIYTSNNGKKIKQNGINMR
;
A
#
# COMPACT_ATOMS: atom_id res chain seq x y z
N MET A 1 -10.71 49.40 23.59
CA MET A 1 -10.65 47.96 23.41
C MET A 1 -9.65 47.64 22.29
N LYS A 2 -8.44 47.14 22.64
CA LYS A 2 -7.41 46.79 21.66
C LYS A 2 -7.70 45.37 21.18
N GLY A 3 -8.04 45.21 19.89
CA GLY A 3 -8.18 43.90 19.26
C GLY A 3 -6.83 43.19 19.23
N VAL A 4 -6.73 42.06 19.92
CA VAL A 4 -5.58 41.17 19.87
C VAL A 4 -5.66 40.45 18.53
N ILE A 5 -4.82 40.86 17.57
CA ILE A 5 -4.63 40.15 16.32
C ILE A 5 -3.85 38.89 16.67
N THR A 6 -4.54 37.75 16.77
CA THR A 6 -3.90 36.47 16.93
C THR A 6 -3.21 36.10 15.61
N ILE A 7 -1.88 36.29 15.58
CA ILE A 7 -1.03 35.86 14.46
C ILE A 7 -1.12 34.33 14.42
N LYS A 8 -1.86 33.85 13.46
CA LYS A 8 -1.99 32.39 13.18
C LYS A 8 -0.60 31.88 12.80
N ASN A 9 -0.01 31.08 13.70
CA ASN A 9 1.34 30.58 13.54
C ASN A 9 1.44 29.73 12.25
N ASN A 10 2.12 30.24 11.25
CA ASN A 10 2.29 29.59 9.94
C ASN A 10 3.24 28.38 10.01
N ASN A 11 3.98 28.22 11.11
CA ASN A 11 4.97 27.16 11.29
C ASN A 11 4.36 25.77 11.41
N ASP A 12 3.10 25.62 11.86
CA ASP A 12 2.48 24.31 12.10
C ASP A 12 1.94 23.66 10.80
N ARG A 13 1.80 24.44 9.71
CA ARG A 13 1.31 23.93 8.43
C ARG A 13 2.42 23.25 7.60
N HIS A 14 3.63 23.74 7.67
CA HIS A 14 4.74 23.27 6.86
C HIS A 14 5.06 21.77 7.03
N PRO A 15 5.02 21.18 8.23
CA PRO A 15 5.25 19.74 8.41
C PRO A 15 4.11 18.88 7.84
N LEU A 16 2.85 19.31 8.00
CA LEU A 16 1.69 18.56 7.51
C LEU A 16 1.60 18.53 5.99
N ASP A 17 1.90 19.66 5.33
CA ASP A 17 1.93 19.74 3.87
C ASP A 17 2.96 18.77 3.27
N LYS A 18 4.09 18.59 3.96
CA LYS A 18 5.12 17.62 3.55
C LYS A 18 4.63 16.18 3.71
N ILE A 19 3.95 15.87 4.81
CA ILE A 19 3.41 14.53 5.08
C ILE A 19 2.27 14.19 4.11
N GLU A 20 1.41 15.16 3.76
CA GLU A 20 0.38 14.96 2.75
C GLU A 20 0.98 14.64 1.37
N LYS A 21 2.08 15.28 0.98
CA LYS A 21 2.81 14.94 -0.25
C LYS A 21 3.35 13.51 -0.21
N TRP A 22 3.91 13.09 0.92
CA TRP A 22 4.36 11.70 1.10
C TRP A 22 3.20 10.70 1.06
N LEU A 23 2.05 11.02 1.65
CA LEU A 23 0.86 10.20 1.57
C LEU A 23 0.43 9.99 0.11
N VAL A 24 0.33 11.07 -0.67
CA VAL A 24 -0.04 11.02 -2.08
C VAL A 24 0.98 10.22 -2.89
N PHE A 25 2.26 10.49 -2.71
CA PHE A 25 3.33 9.74 -3.39
C PHE A 25 3.27 8.24 -3.08
N THR A 26 3.16 7.87 -1.80
CA THR A 26 3.08 6.46 -1.38
C THR A 26 1.83 5.78 -1.93
N GLY A 27 0.69 6.48 -1.99
CA GLY A 27 -0.53 5.95 -2.57
C GLY A 27 -0.40 5.64 -4.06
N TYR A 28 0.19 6.55 -4.83
CA TYR A 28 0.46 6.27 -6.26
C TYR A 28 1.53 5.19 -6.45
N ALA A 29 2.56 5.15 -5.63
CA ALA A 29 3.56 4.08 -5.68
C ALA A 29 2.94 2.70 -5.38
N ALA A 30 2.07 2.60 -4.37
CA ALA A 30 1.33 1.37 -4.05
C ALA A 30 0.37 0.98 -5.18
N PHE A 31 -0.31 1.93 -5.80
CA PHE A 31 -1.17 1.70 -6.96
C PHE A 31 -0.39 1.13 -8.14
N VAL A 32 0.73 1.75 -8.52
CA VAL A 32 1.59 1.30 -9.62
C VAL A 32 2.13 -0.10 -9.32
N TRP A 33 2.60 -0.33 -8.10
CA TRP A 33 3.09 -1.64 -7.67
C TRP A 33 2.01 -2.71 -7.81
N SER A 34 0.79 -2.48 -7.30
CA SER A 34 -0.32 -3.44 -7.40
C SER A 34 -0.76 -3.68 -8.84
N THR A 35 -0.73 -2.64 -9.67
CA THR A 35 -1.07 -2.77 -11.10
C THR A 35 -0.05 -3.63 -11.82
N LEU A 36 1.24 -3.38 -11.64
CA LEU A 36 2.32 -4.19 -12.24
C LEU A 36 2.24 -5.64 -11.77
N PHE A 37 2.02 -5.85 -10.47
CA PHE A 37 1.88 -7.18 -9.90
C PHE A 37 0.64 -7.91 -10.46
N GLY A 38 -0.49 -7.23 -10.56
CA GLY A 38 -1.71 -7.75 -11.17
C GLY A 38 -1.52 -8.12 -12.65
N LEU A 39 -0.79 -7.31 -13.42
CA LEU A 39 -0.48 -7.62 -14.82
C LEU A 39 0.36 -8.89 -14.98
N ILE A 40 1.31 -9.16 -14.07
CA ILE A 40 2.08 -10.41 -14.05
C ILE A 40 1.15 -11.60 -13.81
N HIS A 41 0.24 -11.47 -12.86
CA HIS A 41 -0.75 -12.53 -12.56
C HIS A 41 -1.71 -12.77 -13.73
N ILE A 42 -2.15 -11.71 -14.43
CA ILE A 42 -2.97 -11.81 -15.64
C ILE A 42 -2.19 -12.52 -16.76
N TYR A 43 -0.90 -12.18 -16.94
CA TYR A 43 -0.05 -12.86 -17.91
C TYR A 43 0.00 -14.39 -17.66
N TRP A 44 0.16 -14.80 -16.40
CA TRP A 44 0.14 -16.23 -16.05
C TRP A 44 -1.23 -16.87 -16.24
N ALA A 45 -2.32 -16.18 -15.93
CA ALA A 45 -3.68 -16.66 -16.16
C ALA A 45 -3.98 -16.87 -17.67
N ALA A 46 -3.34 -16.07 -18.53
CA ALA A 46 -3.43 -16.21 -19.98
C ALA A 46 -2.54 -17.32 -20.57
N GLY A 47 -1.89 -18.13 -19.72
CA GLY A 47 -1.03 -19.24 -20.16
C GLY A 47 0.44 -18.87 -20.27
N GLY A 48 0.87 -17.73 -19.72
CA GLY A 48 2.28 -17.33 -19.67
C GLY A 48 3.13 -18.33 -18.89
N THR A 49 4.34 -18.59 -19.38
CA THR A 49 5.25 -19.60 -18.85
C THR A 49 6.47 -19.04 -18.13
N LEU A 50 6.59 -17.73 -18.04
CA LEU A 50 7.71 -17.08 -17.36
C LEU A 50 7.73 -17.48 -15.88
N GLY A 51 8.83 -18.06 -15.41
CA GLY A 51 8.98 -18.57 -14.05
C GLY A 51 8.47 -19.99 -13.81
N PHE A 52 7.92 -20.68 -14.83
CA PHE A 52 7.40 -22.05 -14.77
C PHE A 52 8.15 -23.04 -15.69
N GLU A 53 9.43 -22.80 -15.98
CA GLU A 53 10.26 -23.69 -16.82
C GLU A 53 9.65 -24.05 -18.18
N GLY A 54 8.92 -23.11 -18.77
CA GLY A 54 8.24 -23.31 -20.06
C GLY A 54 6.90 -24.08 -19.96
N LYS A 55 6.44 -24.42 -18.76
CA LYS A 55 5.13 -25.10 -18.53
C LYS A 55 4.07 -24.08 -18.13
N THR A 56 2.83 -24.37 -18.42
CA THR A 56 1.70 -23.61 -17.92
C THR A 56 1.39 -23.96 -16.46
N MET A 57 0.72 -23.04 -15.78
CA MET A 57 0.30 -23.19 -14.39
C MET A 57 -0.69 -24.36 -14.21
N GLY A 58 -0.50 -25.21 -13.19
CA GLY A 58 -1.44 -26.26 -12.82
C GLY A 58 -2.75 -25.70 -12.22
N GLU A 59 -3.81 -26.49 -12.17
CA GLU A 59 -5.16 -26.06 -11.75
C GLU A 59 -5.19 -25.36 -10.38
N VAL A 60 -4.52 -25.92 -9.37
CA VAL A 60 -4.50 -25.35 -8.01
C VAL A 60 -3.84 -23.97 -8.02
N LEU A 61 -2.69 -23.85 -8.68
CA LEU A 61 -1.99 -22.58 -8.81
C LEU A 61 -2.79 -21.56 -9.63
N PHE A 62 -3.55 -22.01 -10.62
CA PHE A 62 -4.43 -21.17 -11.42
C PHE A 62 -5.54 -20.55 -10.56
N ILE A 63 -6.19 -21.33 -9.67
CA ILE A 63 -7.20 -20.80 -8.75
C ILE A 63 -6.59 -19.79 -7.79
N ILE A 64 -5.43 -20.09 -7.20
CA ILE A 64 -4.69 -19.16 -6.33
C ILE A 64 -4.36 -17.88 -7.08
N ASN A 65 -3.94 -18.00 -8.34
CA ASN A 65 -3.60 -16.87 -9.20
C ASN A 65 -4.80 -15.96 -9.48
N LEU A 66 -6.00 -16.52 -9.70
CA LEU A 66 -7.23 -15.74 -9.87
C LEU A 66 -7.57 -14.94 -8.61
N VAL A 67 -7.41 -15.54 -7.42
CA VAL A 67 -7.58 -14.85 -6.15
C VAL A 67 -6.55 -13.70 -6.02
N ALA A 68 -5.30 -13.94 -6.41
CA ALA A 68 -4.27 -12.91 -6.40
C ALA A 68 -4.62 -11.73 -7.32
N ILE A 69 -5.16 -11.98 -8.52
CA ILE A 69 -5.65 -10.91 -9.43
C ILE A 69 -6.72 -10.07 -8.74
N ALA A 70 -7.73 -10.72 -8.14
CA ALA A 70 -8.78 -10.00 -7.43
C ALA A 70 -8.23 -9.14 -6.27
N LEU A 71 -7.30 -9.68 -5.50
CA LEU A 71 -6.63 -8.94 -4.42
C LEU A 71 -5.79 -7.78 -4.94
N CYS A 72 -5.11 -7.92 -6.08
CA CYS A 72 -4.38 -6.82 -6.71
C CYS A 72 -5.30 -5.68 -7.14
N ILE A 73 -6.48 -5.99 -7.70
CA ILE A 73 -7.48 -5.00 -8.09
C ILE A 73 -8.01 -4.26 -6.85
N ILE A 74 -8.38 -4.99 -5.79
CA ILE A 74 -8.84 -4.39 -4.54
C ILE A 74 -7.75 -3.51 -3.92
N SER A 75 -6.51 -3.96 -3.91
CA SER A 75 -5.38 -3.23 -3.37
C SER A 75 -5.10 -1.95 -4.18
N ALA A 76 -5.08 -2.03 -5.50
CA ALA A 76 -4.91 -0.86 -6.38
C ALA A 76 -6.01 0.18 -6.16
N PHE A 77 -7.27 -0.28 -6.10
CA PHE A 77 -8.41 0.59 -5.78
C PHE A 77 -8.25 1.24 -4.40
N THR A 78 -7.88 0.48 -3.38
CA THR A 78 -7.68 0.97 -2.01
C THR A 78 -6.58 2.04 -1.96
N ALA A 79 -5.46 1.81 -2.65
CA ALA A 79 -4.34 2.76 -2.70
C ALA A 79 -4.78 4.12 -3.25
N LEU A 80 -5.55 4.13 -4.35
CA LEU A 80 -6.11 5.36 -4.91
C LEU A 80 -7.19 5.97 -4.01
N ALA A 81 -8.08 5.17 -3.43
CA ALA A 81 -9.15 5.65 -2.58
C ALA A 81 -8.63 6.37 -1.33
N LEU A 82 -7.49 5.95 -0.78
CA LEU A 82 -6.87 6.60 0.38
C LEU A 82 -6.30 7.99 0.08
N VAL A 83 -5.95 8.29 -1.18
CA VAL A 83 -5.30 9.56 -1.55
C VAL A 83 -6.17 10.46 -2.42
N GLN A 84 -7.24 9.95 -3.03
CA GLN A 84 -8.12 10.69 -3.91
C GLN A 84 -9.37 11.19 -3.18
N ALA A 85 -9.91 12.34 -3.64
CA ALA A 85 -11.09 12.96 -3.04
C ALA A 85 -12.34 12.06 -3.07
N TRP A 86 -12.51 11.25 -4.11
CA TRP A 86 -13.65 10.33 -4.25
C TRP A 86 -13.61 9.20 -3.22
N GLY A 87 -12.44 8.84 -2.72
CA GLY A 87 -12.27 7.80 -1.70
C GLY A 87 -12.92 8.15 -0.36
N ARG A 88 -13.19 9.45 -0.09
CA ARG A 88 -13.93 9.90 1.10
C ARG A 88 -15.38 9.39 1.16
N ARG A 89 -15.92 8.85 0.06
CA ARG A 89 -17.25 8.21 0.01
C ARG A 89 -17.26 6.85 0.69
N PHE A 90 -16.11 6.23 0.85
CA PHE A 90 -15.96 4.93 1.50
C PHE A 90 -15.63 5.10 2.99
N PRO A 91 -16.11 4.22 3.85
CA PRO A 91 -15.77 4.26 5.27
C PRO A 91 -14.27 4.00 5.45
N SER A 92 -13.60 4.88 6.19
CA SER A 92 -12.14 4.83 6.38
C SER A 92 -11.66 3.51 6.98
N TRP A 93 -12.48 2.87 7.82
CA TRP A 93 -12.12 1.57 8.42
C TRP A 93 -11.98 0.49 7.35
N LEU A 94 -12.85 0.47 6.32
CA LEU A 94 -12.79 -0.51 5.23
C LEU A 94 -11.49 -0.37 4.42
N LEU A 95 -11.16 0.87 4.04
CA LEU A 95 -9.93 1.16 3.30
C LEU A 95 -8.68 0.83 4.11
N LEU A 96 -8.69 1.16 5.41
CA LEU A 96 -7.57 0.85 6.31
C LEU A 96 -7.42 -0.65 6.55
N THR A 97 -8.53 -1.39 6.74
CA THR A 97 -8.48 -2.86 6.88
C THR A 97 -7.90 -3.50 5.63
N SER A 98 -8.29 -3.04 4.44
CA SER A 98 -7.73 -3.52 3.17
C SER A 98 -6.24 -3.21 3.05
N ALA A 99 -5.80 -1.99 3.38
CA ALA A 99 -4.40 -1.60 3.32
C ALA A 99 -3.54 -2.38 4.33
N TRP A 100 -3.98 -2.52 5.58
CA TRP A 100 -3.29 -3.34 6.58
C TRP A 100 -3.30 -4.82 6.23
N GLY A 101 -4.39 -5.33 5.66
CA GLY A 101 -4.47 -6.70 5.14
C GLY A 101 -3.43 -6.96 4.07
N ALA A 102 -3.31 -6.05 3.09
CA ALA A 102 -2.27 -6.13 2.06
C ALA A 102 -0.86 -6.07 2.68
N CYS A 103 -0.61 -5.16 3.64
CA CYS A 103 0.66 -5.06 4.36
C CYS A 103 1.04 -6.38 5.02
N VAL A 104 0.12 -7.00 5.76
CA VAL A 104 0.36 -8.25 6.49
C VAL A 104 0.59 -9.42 5.53
N VAL A 105 -0.29 -9.61 4.54
CA VAL A 105 -0.19 -10.72 3.58
C VAL A 105 1.10 -10.64 2.78
N LEU A 106 1.40 -9.47 2.21
CA LEU A 106 2.60 -9.28 1.39
C LEU A 106 3.88 -9.30 2.25
N GLY A 107 3.84 -8.70 3.44
CA GLY A 107 4.96 -8.70 4.38
C GLY A 107 5.30 -10.10 4.88
N LEU A 108 4.29 -10.90 5.26
CA LEU A 108 4.48 -12.30 5.67
C LEU A 108 4.98 -13.14 4.49
N ARG A 109 4.38 -12.99 3.29
CA ARG A 109 4.80 -13.74 2.10
C ARG A 109 6.25 -13.45 1.75
N GLY A 110 6.65 -12.17 1.69
CA GLY A 110 8.02 -11.77 1.40
C GLY A 110 9.00 -12.15 2.52
N GLY A 111 8.60 -11.96 3.80
CA GLY A 111 9.44 -12.29 4.95
C GLY A 111 9.72 -13.80 5.08
N VAL A 112 8.68 -14.62 4.96
CA VAL A 112 8.82 -16.08 5.00
C VAL A 112 9.66 -16.58 3.82
N GLY A 113 9.42 -16.05 2.60
CA GLY A 113 10.20 -16.42 1.44
C GLY A 113 11.69 -16.10 1.56
N ILE A 114 12.04 -14.94 2.11
CA ILE A 114 13.44 -14.58 2.40
C ILE A 114 14.06 -15.57 3.39
N ILE A 115 13.35 -15.90 4.48
CA ILE A 115 13.85 -16.84 5.50
C ILE A 115 14.07 -18.23 4.88
N GLN A 116 13.12 -18.71 4.09
CA GLN A 116 13.24 -20.00 3.38
C GLN A 116 14.46 -20.02 2.46
N SER A 117 14.63 -18.95 1.67
CA SER A 117 15.77 -18.81 0.74
C SER A 117 17.13 -18.81 1.45
N LEU A 118 17.18 -18.30 2.69
CA LEU A 118 18.41 -18.29 3.49
C LEU A 118 18.71 -19.67 4.14
N LEU A 119 17.67 -20.48 4.40
CA LEU A 119 17.80 -21.80 5.01
C LEU A 119 18.09 -22.90 3.98
N GLU A 120 17.53 -22.78 2.78
CA GLU A 120 17.75 -23.69 1.67
C GLU A 120 19.02 -23.28 0.91
N SER A 121 20.20 -23.75 1.36
CA SER A 121 21.52 -23.34 0.83
C SER A 121 21.84 -23.87 -0.58
N GLU A 122 20.90 -24.50 -1.28
CA GLU A 122 21.08 -24.94 -2.67
C GLU A 122 20.56 -23.89 -3.63
N SER A 123 21.50 -23.24 -4.32
CA SER A 123 21.33 -22.29 -5.43
C SER A 123 20.21 -21.26 -5.25
N LEU A 124 20.58 -20.06 -4.79
CA LEU A 124 19.73 -18.87 -4.85
C LEU A 124 19.19 -18.70 -6.29
N SER A 125 17.99 -19.20 -6.53
CA SER A 125 17.29 -18.93 -7.79
C SER A 125 17.14 -17.42 -7.93
N LEU A 126 17.56 -16.87 -9.07
CA LEU A 126 17.45 -15.43 -9.37
C LEU A 126 16.02 -14.92 -9.17
N LEU A 127 15.03 -15.78 -9.40
CA LEU A 127 13.61 -15.54 -9.13
C LEU A 127 13.33 -15.26 -7.66
N LEU A 128 13.91 -16.03 -6.75
CA LEU A 128 13.73 -15.86 -5.30
C LEU A 128 14.34 -14.54 -4.82
N VAL A 129 15.51 -14.17 -5.34
CA VAL A 129 16.20 -12.91 -5.00
C VAL A 129 15.40 -11.68 -5.44
N ILE A 130 14.63 -11.78 -6.52
CA ILE A 130 13.82 -10.67 -7.04
C ILE A 130 12.39 -10.69 -6.48
N VAL A 131 11.78 -11.86 -6.43
CA VAL A 131 10.35 -12.01 -6.09
C VAL A 131 10.07 -11.71 -4.62
N GLU A 132 10.91 -12.23 -3.71
CA GLU A 132 10.65 -12.03 -2.27
C GLU A 132 10.82 -10.57 -1.82
N PRO A 133 11.88 -9.82 -2.20
CA PRO A 133 11.96 -8.39 -1.93
C PRO A 133 10.83 -7.59 -2.59
N PHE A 134 10.30 -8.04 -3.74
CA PHE A 134 9.19 -7.39 -4.40
C PHE A 134 7.88 -7.50 -3.57
N PHE A 135 7.60 -8.65 -2.97
CA PHE A 135 6.50 -8.82 -2.01
C PHE A 135 6.70 -7.93 -0.77
N LEU A 136 7.90 -7.94 -0.20
CA LEU A 136 8.21 -7.14 0.97
C LEU A 136 8.04 -5.63 0.70
N LEU A 137 8.46 -5.17 -0.48
CA LEU A 137 8.26 -3.78 -0.93
C LEU A 137 6.76 -3.42 -0.95
N GLY A 138 5.92 -4.31 -1.47
CA GLY A 138 4.46 -4.12 -1.46
C GLY A 138 3.92 -3.99 -0.03
N GLY A 139 4.34 -4.87 0.87
CA GLY A 139 3.97 -4.82 2.28
C GLY A 139 4.37 -3.49 2.94
N ILE A 140 5.60 -3.02 2.70
CA ILE A 140 6.10 -1.73 3.22
C ILE A 140 5.27 -0.56 2.65
N LEU A 141 4.98 -0.55 1.35
CA LEU A 141 4.21 0.51 0.71
C LEU A 141 2.80 0.62 1.32
N TYR A 142 2.10 -0.49 1.51
CA TYR A 142 0.76 -0.50 2.10
C TYR A 142 0.76 -0.16 3.58
N GLY A 143 1.74 -0.62 4.35
CA GLY A 143 1.90 -0.26 5.75
C GLY A 143 2.18 1.23 5.93
N LEU A 144 3.10 1.78 5.12
CA LEU A 144 3.41 3.21 5.14
C LEU A 144 2.20 4.06 4.70
N LEU A 145 1.47 3.64 3.67
CA LEU A 145 0.26 4.31 3.20
C LEU A 145 -0.80 4.39 4.29
N ALA A 146 -1.10 3.26 4.96
CA ALA A 146 -2.06 3.21 6.05
C ALA A 146 -1.64 4.08 7.24
N PHE A 147 -0.36 4.03 7.61
CA PHE A 147 0.19 4.85 8.68
C PHE A 147 0.09 6.34 8.39
N LEU A 148 0.52 6.78 7.20
CA LEU A 148 0.46 8.19 6.78
C LEU A 148 -0.98 8.69 6.72
N TYR A 149 -1.92 7.88 6.25
CA TYR A 149 -3.34 8.23 6.22
C TYR A 149 -3.91 8.45 7.62
N ILE A 150 -3.63 7.56 8.58
CA ILE A 150 -4.06 7.70 9.99
C ILE A 150 -3.46 8.97 10.59
N TYR A 151 -2.18 9.20 10.36
CA TYR A 151 -1.46 10.35 10.91
C TYR A 151 -2.05 11.68 10.42
N THR A 152 -2.26 11.81 9.10
CA THR A 152 -2.83 13.03 8.49
C THR A 152 -4.28 13.26 8.93
N SER A 153 -5.09 12.19 8.97
CA SER A 153 -6.49 12.25 9.40
C SER A 153 -6.62 12.75 10.86
N ASN A 154 -5.81 12.24 11.76
CA ASN A 154 -5.86 12.60 13.18
C ASN A 154 -5.39 14.04 13.44
N ASN A 155 -4.30 14.46 12.79
CA ASN A 155 -3.79 15.82 12.96
C ASN A 155 -4.70 16.88 12.31
N GLY A 156 -5.32 16.56 11.17
CA GLY A 156 -6.32 17.44 10.55
C GLY A 156 -7.53 17.69 11.46
N LYS A 157 -8.00 16.67 12.19
CA LYS A 157 -9.09 16.80 13.18
C LYS A 157 -8.70 17.70 14.37
N LYS A 158 -7.49 17.52 14.93
CA LYS A 158 -6.99 18.34 16.05
C LYS A 158 -6.91 19.81 15.70
N ILE A 159 -6.39 20.16 14.52
CA ILE A 159 -6.27 21.55 14.07
C ILE A 159 -7.66 22.19 13.92
N LYS A 160 -8.63 21.46 13.37
CA LYS A 160 -10.00 21.93 13.20
C LYS A 160 -10.66 22.18 14.55
N GLN A 161 -10.48 21.30 15.54
CA GLN A 161 -11.04 21.41 16.87
C GLN A 161 -10.46 22.58 17.65
N ASN A 162 -9.15 22.79 17.60
CA ASN A 162 -8.50 23.94 18.25
C ASN A 162 -8.93 25.27 17.61
N GLY A 163 -9.19 25.31 16.31
CA GLY A 163 -9.68 26.52 15.63
C GLY A 163 -11.14 26.87 15.96
N ILE A 164 -11.96 25.92 16.42
CA ILE A 164 -13.34 26.15 16.87
C ILE A 164 -13.35 26.69 18.30
N ASN A 165 -12.50 26.19 19.19
CA ASN A 165 -12.42 26.61 20.59
C ASN A 165 -11.81 28.02 20.80
N MET A 166 -11.27 28.64 19.74
CA MET A 166 -10.72 30.00 19.77
C MET A 166 -11.68 31.07 19.22
N ARG A 167 -12.92 30.73 18.89
CA ARG A 167 -13.98 31.65 18.48
C ARG A 167 -15.03 31.82 19.54
#